data_1935f3aa01f5251c9d6e035bd5729133
#
_entry.id   1935f3aa01f5251c9d6e035bd5729133
#
_cell.length_a   1.000
_cell.length_b   1.000
_cell.length_c   1.000
_cell.angle_alpha   90.00
_cell.angle_beta   90.00
_cell.angle_gamma   90.00
#
_symmetry.space_group_name_H-M   'P 1'
#
loop_
_entity.id
_entity.type
_entity.pdbx_description
1 polymer ?
#
loop_
_entity_poly.entity_id
_entity_poly.type
_entity_poly.pdbx_seq_one_letter_code
_entity_poly.pdbx_strand_id
1 'polypeptide(L)'
;MSPYFLAAILIILVIARVVIWIAPSAVPDEKQRNVIREYLDSFIIAGIVALVLMRFVIRTFWIPSGSMEPTLDINDVLLADEIRYRVGAPTVGQIAVFRPPPQVPALGTTDLIKRVMAGPGDTLRIHDGIVYRNGQALSEPYIKQRPDYELVVKDDDIVVDGIPLDPTRAVVPPKSAWQAPDRVPAGYYIMLGDNRNDSDDSHLWGFLSQDQFVGHAFFVFWPLNRIALLR
;
A
#
# COMPACT_ATOMS: atom_id res chain seq x y z
N MET A 1 -1.92 10.07 -14.79
CA MET A 1 -1.46 10.12 -16.22
C MET A 1 -1.29 8.68 -16.68
N SER A 2 -1.93 8.28 -17.76
CA SER A 2 -1.83 6.89 -18.23
C SER A 2 -0.40 6.60 -18.71
N PRO A 3 0.20 5.43 -18.42
CA PRO A 3 1.51 5.06 -18.95
C PRO A 3 1.56 5.06 -20.48
N TYR A 4 0.42 4.81 -21.13
CA TYR A 4 0.28 4.90 -22.59
C TYR A 4 0.45 6.33 -23.12
N PHE A 5 -0.01 7.35 -22.38
CA PHE A 5 0.15 8.75 -22.76
C PHE A 5 1.64 9.17 -22.69
N LEU A 6 2.34 8.77 -21.63
CA LEU A 6 3.78 9.03 -21.52
C LEU A 6 4.58 8.29 -22.61
N ALA A 7 4.22 7.04 -22.91
CA ALA A 7 4.82 6.28 -24.00
C ALA A 7 4.62 6.95 -25.37
N ALA A 8 3.43 7.49 -25.63
CA ALA A 8 3.15 8.24 -26.87
C ALA A 8 4.02 9.50 -26.99
N ILE A 9 4.18 10.27 -25.90
CA ILE A 9 5.09 11.44 -25.88
C ILE A 9 6.53 11.01 -26.16
N LEU A 10 7.00 9.92 -25.54
CA LEU A 10 8.34 9.40 -25.78
C LEU A 10 8.57 9.00 -27.24
N ILE A 11 7.60 8.34 -27.85
CA ILE A 11 7.67 7.97 -29.27
C ILE A 11 7.81 9.24 -30.14
N ILE A 12 7.04 10.29 -29.85
CA ILE A 12 7.12 11.56 -30.57
C ILE A 12 8.53 12.20 -30.41
N LEU A 13 9.07 12.21 -29.20
CA LEU A 13 10.42 12.74 -28.92
C LEU A 13 11.51 11.96 -29.66
N VAL A 14 11.41 10.63 -29.68
CA VAL A 14 12.34 9.75 -30.41
C VAL A 14 12.23 10.01 -31.92
N ILE A 15 11.03 10.11 -32.46
CA ILE A 15 10.83 10.46 -33.89
C ILE A 15 11.45 11.82 -34.21
N ALA A 16 11.21 12.84 -33.40
CA ALA A 16 11.80 14.17 -33.60
C ALA A 16 13.34 14.11 -33.57
N ARG A 17 13.91 13.33 -32.65
CA ARG A 17 15.35 13.10 -32.55
C ARG A 17 15.92 12.43 -33.78
N VAL A 18 15.22 11.42 -34.32
CA VAL A 18 15.62 10.69 -35.54
C VAL A 18 15.51 11.61 -36.77
N VAL A 19 14.44 12.40 -36.88
CA VAL A 19 14.27 13.36 -37.98
C VAL A 19 15.44 14.35 -38.05
N ILE A 20 15.85 14.92 -36.92
CA ILE A 20 17.01 15.85 -36.88
C ILE A 20 18.34 15.13 -37.22
N TRP A 21 18.41 13.80 -37.03
CA TRP A 21 19.57 13.00 -37.40
C TRP A 21 19.62 12.76 -38.94
N ILE A 22 18.48 12.37 -39.52
CA ILE A 22 18.36 12.02 -40.96
C ILE A 22 18.33 13.27 -41.85
N ALA A 23 17.65 14.31 -41.39
CA ALA A 23 17.45 15.56 -42.11
C ALA A 23 18.01 16.79 -41.36
N PRO A 24 19.34 16.94 -41.29
CA PRO A 24 19.97 18.07 -40.57
C PRO A 24 19.62 19.44 -41.13
N SER A 25 19.13 19.49 -42.37
CA SER A 25 18.60 20.69 -43.01
C SER A 25 17.30 21.21 -42.41
N ALA A 26 16.57 20.39 -41.63
CA ALA A 26 15.37 20.82 -40.89
C ALA A 26 15.70 21.88 -39.80
N VAL A 27 16.93 21.87 -39.28
CA VAL A 27 17.49 22.89 -38.38
C VAL A 27 18.88 23.27 -38.91
N PRO A 28 18.96 24.30 -39.79
CA PRO A 28 20.18 24.65 -40.50
C PRO A 28 21.32 25.14 -39.62
N ASP A 29 20.98 25.83 -38.51
CA ASP A 29 21.97 26.31 -37.54
C ASP A 29 22.50 25.13 -36.69
N GLU A 30 23.79 24.86 -36.81
CA GLU A 30 24.46 23.76 -36.10
C GLU A 30 24.41 23.90 -34.58
N LYS A 31 24.55 25.13 -34.07
CA LYS A 31 24.50 25.41 -32.64
C LYS A 31 23.12 25.13 -32.05
N GLN A 32 22.08 25.62 -32.73
CA GLN A 32 20.70 25.36 -32.35
C GLN A 32 20.35 23.86 -32.45
N ARG A 33 20.80 23.19 -33.49
CA ARG A 33 20.59 21.74 -33.68
C ARG A 33 21.21 20.92 -32.57
N ASN A 34 22.41 21.27 -32.12
CA ASN A 34 23.06 20.58 -31.01
C ASN A 34 22.32 20.80 -29.68
N VAL A 35 21.88 22.03 -29.42
CA VAL A 35 21.08 22.34 -28.21
C VAL A 35 19.76 21.54 -28.20
N ILE A 36 19.04 21.52 -29.35
CA ILE A 36 17.79 20.76 -29.47
C ILE A 36 18.03 19.26 -29.25
N ARG A 37 19.11 18.71 -29.80
CA ARG A 37 19.48 17.30 -29.57
C ARG A 37 19.71 16.98 -28.10
N GLU A 38 20.46 17.81 -27.37
CA GLU A 38 20.72 17.64 -25.93
C GLU A 38 19.41 17.64 -25.11
N TYR A 39 18.50 18.57 -25.40
CA TYR A 39 17.19 18.59 -24.71
C TYR A 39 16.36 17.35 -25.04
N LEU A 40 16.29 16.93 -26.30
CA LEU A 40 15.56 15.73 -26.70
C LEU A 40 16.13 14.48 -26.03
N ASP A 41 17.44 14.31 -26.03
CA ASP A 41 18.13 13.19 -25.39
C ASP A 41 17.84 13.18 -23.86
N SER A 42 17.89 14.34 -23.21
CA SER A 42 17.57 14.49 -21.77
C SER A 42 16.11 14.13 -21.47
N PHE A 43 15.16 14.61 -22.27
CA PHE A 43 13.74 14.28 -22.08
C PHE A 43 13.42 12.81 -22.41
N ILE A 44 14.09 12.22 -23.40
CA ILE A 44 13.95 10.79 -23.71
C ILE A 44 14.46 9.95 -22.55
N ILE A 45 15.64 10.24 -22.00
CA ILE A 45 16.19 9.51 -20.84
C ILE A 45 15.28 9.67 -19.62
N ALA A 46 14.88 10.89 -19.29
CA ALA A 46 13.96 11.14 -18.17
C ALA A 46 12.63 10.41 -18.34
N GLY A 47 12.06 10.39 -19.56
CA GLY A 47 10.83 9.70 -19.86
C GLY A 47 10.96 8.18 -19.77
N ILE A 48 12.08 7.59 -20.19
CA ILE A 48 12.35 6.15 -20.03
C ILE A 48 12.44 5.81 -18.56
N VAL A 49 13.18 6.58 -17.77
CA VAL A 49 13.30 6.37 -16.32
C VAL A 49 11.93 6.47 -15.66
N ALA A 50 11.13 7.49 -15.99
CA ALA A 50 9.79 7.64 -15.47
C ALA A 50 8.88 6.44 -15.80
N LEU A 51 8.91 5.94 -17.06
CA LEU A 51 8.15 4.74 -17.45
C LEU A 51 8.57 3.50 -16.66
N VAL A 52 9.88 3.30 -16.46
CA VAL A 52 10.39 2.18 -15.66
C VAL A 52 9.90 2.28 -14.22
N LEU A 53 10.01 3.46 -13.60
CA LEU A 53 9.51 3.70 -12.25
C LEU A 53 8.01 3.43 -12.14
N MET A 54 7.21 3.99 -13.06
CA MET A 54 5.74 3.80 -13.07
C MET A 54 5.33 2.36 -13.38
N ARG A 55 6.17 1.58 -14.08
CA ARG A 55 5.82 0.19 -14.46
C ARG A 55 6.21 -0.83 -13.41
N PHE A 56 7.30 -0.58 -12.67
CA PHE A 56 7.92 -1.60 -11.81
C PHE A 56 8.05 -1.21 -10.34
N VAL A 57 7.93 0.07 -10.02
CA VAL A 57 8.24 0.58 -8.66
C VAL A 57 7.01 1.17 -7.99
N ILE A 58 6.25 2.02 -8.70
CA ILE A 58 5.19 2.82 -8.11
C ILE A 58 3.84 2.50 -8.78
N ARG A 59 2.85 2.21 -7.95
CA ARG A 59 1.46 2.03 -8.39
C ARG A 59 0.53 3.03 -7.73
N THR A 60 -0.46 3.49 -8.48
CA THR A 60 -1.48 4.41 -7.99
C THR A 60 -2.71 3.64 -7.52
N PHE A 61 -3.28 4.06 -6.39
CA PHE A 61 -4.52 3.52 -5.85
C PHE A 61 -5.49 4.65 -5.53
N TRP A 62 -6.75 4.43 -5.83
CA TRP A 62 -7.86 5.30 -5.48
C TRP A 62 -8.59 4.76 -4.25
N ILE A 63 -9.00 5.65 -3.34
CA ILE A 63 -9.63 5.29 -2.07
C ILE A 63 -11.15 5.35 -2.22
N PRO A 64 -11.85 4.20 -2.20
CA PRO A 64 -13.29 4.15 -2.38
C PRO A 64 -14.10 4.24 -1.08
N SER A 65 -13.47 4.03 0.10
CA SER A 65 -14.17 3.89 1.38
C SER A 65 -13.51 4.68 2.51
N GLY A 66 -14.27 4.98 3.56
CA GLY A 66 -13.80 5.73 4.72
C GLY A 66 -13.08 4.91 5.79
N SER A 67 -12.72 3.65 5.53
CA SER A 67 -12.11 2.76 6.54
C SER A 67 -10.75 3.22 7.06
N MET A 68 -10.07 4.12 6.36
CA MET A 68 -8.78 4.70 6.75
C MET A 68 -8.88 6.18 7.15
N GLU A 69 -10.10 6.72 7.28
CA GLU A 69 -10.28 8.08 7.81
C GLU A 69 -9.78 8.19 9.27
N PRO A 70 -9.18 9.32 9.63
CA PRO A 70 -8.95 10.55 8.87
C PRO A 70 -7.65 10.56 8.07
N THR A 71 -6.86 9.48 8.08
CA THR A 71 -5.56 9.43 7.39
C THR A 71 -5.74 9.48 5.88
N LEU A 72 -6.68 8.71 5.35
CA LEU A 72 -7.08 8.69 3.95
C LEU A 72 -8.57 8.92 3.85
N ASP A 73 -8.97 9.92 3.06
CA ASP A 73 -10.38 10.20 2.79
C ASP A 73 -10.85 9.55 1.49
N ILE A 74 -12.15 9.42 1.33
CA ILE A 74 -12.76 8.95 0.09
C ILE A 74 -12.36 9.88 -1.06
N ASN A 75 -12.01 9.30 -2.21
CA ASN A 75 -11.48 9.95 -3.41
C ASN A 75 -10.01 10.43 -3.32
N ASP A 76 -9.30 10.16 -2.24
CA ASP A 76 -7.84 10.30 -2.26
C ASP A 76 -7.24 9.38 -3.32
N VAL A 77 -6.16 9.85 -3.96
CA VAL A 77 -5.34 9.02 -4.84
C VAL A 77 -3.92 9.01 -4.30
N LEU A 78 -3.41 7.82 -4.05
CA LEU A 78 -2.11 7.64 -3.44
C LEU A 78 -1.14 6.86 -4.32
N LEU A 79 0.14 6.98 -3.98
CA LEU A 79 1.23 6.19 -4.51
C LEU A 79 1.65 5.11 -3.51
N ALA A 80 1.83 3.90 -4.01
CA ALA A 80 2.40 2.80 -3.24
C ALA A 80 3.66 2.26 -3.92
N ASP A 81 4.66 1.92 -3.12
CA ASP A 81 5.92 1.28 -3.51
C ASP A 81 5.74 -0.23 -3.45
N GLU A 82 5.71 -0.88 -4.63
CA GLU A 82 5.58 -2.34 -4.75
C GLU A 82 6.89 -3.09 -4.50
N ILE A 83 8.05 -2.44 -4.66
CA ILE A 83 9.34 -3.13 -4.50
C ILE A 83 9.60 -3.45 -3.04
N ARG A 84 9.18 -2.55 -2.14
CA ARG A 84 9.47 -2.67 -0.71
C ARG A 84 9.08 -4.03 -0.14
N TYR A 85 7.90 -4.53 -0.48
CA TYR A 85 7.41 -5.82 0.03
C TYR A 85 7.86 -7.04 -0.79
N ARG A 86 8.53 -6.81 -1.93
CA ARG A 86 9.23 -7.89 -2.67
C ARG A 86 10.61 -8.20 -2.08
N VAL A 87 11.26 -7.21 -1.47
CA VAL A 87 12.63 -7.34 -0.96
C VAL A 87 12.70 -7.32 0.57
N GLY A 88 11.62 -6.97 1.26
CA GLY A 88 11.56 -6.87 2.72
C GLY A 88 10.18 -7.19 3.29
N ALA A 89 10.13 -7.40 4.59
CA ALA A 89 8.89 -7.62 5.33
C ALA A 89 8.14 -6.30 5.59
N PRO A 90 6.79 -6.31 5.65
CA PRO A 90 6.01 -5.18 6.14
C PRO A 90 6.41 -4.81 7.57
N THR A 91 6.46 -3.51 7.83
CA THR A 91 6.81 -2.97 9.15
C THR A 91 5.57 -2.42 9.84
N VAL A 92 5.44 -2.66 11.14
CA VAL A 92 4.33 -2.16 11.94
C VAL A 92 4.25 -0.62 11.90
N GLY A 93 3.03 -0.12 11.79
CA GLY A 93 2.72 1.30 11.60
C GLY A 93 2.58 1.73 10.14
N GLN A 94 3.11 0.97 9.18
CA GLN A 94 2.96 1.29 7.76
C GLN A 94 1.53 1.10 7.28
N ILE A 95 1.12 1.96 6.33
CA ILE A 95 -0.12 1.77 5.56
C ILE A 95 0.21 0.90 4.36
N ALA A 96 -0.44 -0.24 4.26
CA ALA A 96 -0.17 -1.24 3.25
C ALA A 96 -1.37 -1.48 2.34
N VAL A 97 -1.08 -1.62 1.05
CA VAL A 97 -2.00 -2.14 0.05
C VAL A 97 -1.79 -3.65 -0.04
N PHE A 98 -2.86 -4.42 -0.04
CA PHE A 98 -2.81 -5.87 -0.10
C PHE A 98 -4.02 -6.47 -0.82
N ARG A 99 -3.85 -7.68 -1.32
CA ARG A 99 -4.96 -8.46 -1.90
C ARG A 99 -5.82 -9.02 -0.78
N PRO A 100 -7.16 -8.99 -0.93
CA PRO A 100 -8.03 -9.60 0.05
C PRO A 100 -7.70 -11.10 0.21
N PRO A 101 -7.81 -11.63 1.45
CA PRO A 101 -7.62 -13.06 1.68
C PRO A 101 -8.61 -13.89 0.84
N PRO A 102 -8.13 -14.85 0.03
CA PRO A 102 -9.01 -15.67 -0.80
C PRO A 102 -9.98 -16.55 0.00
N GLN A 103 -9.67 -16.77 1.29
CA GLN A 103 -10.53 -17.47 2.25
C GLN A 103 -11.76 -16.65 2.66
N VAL A 104 -11.78 -15.33 2.37
CA VAL A 104 -12.87 -14.42 2.73
C VAL A 104 -13.47 -13.79 1.47
N PRO A 105 -14.28 -14.54 0.69
CA PRO A 105 -14.82 -14.05 -0.59
C PRO A 105 -15.69 -12.81 -0.46
N ALA A 106 -16.25 -12.55 0.72
CA ALA A 106 -17.05 -11.35 1.01
C ALA A 106 -16.27 -10.04 0.83
N LEU A 107 -14.94 -10.05 0.93
CA LEU A 107 -14.07 -8.89 0.69
C LEU A 107 -13.90 -8.55 -0.80
N GLY A 108 -14.37 -9.41 -1.71
CA GLY A 108 -14.24 -9.23 -3.14
C GLY A 108 -12.81 -9.47 -3.65
N THR A 109 -12.48 -8.85 -4.79
CA THR A 109 -11.17 -9.03 -5.47
C THR A 109 -10.37 -7.74 -5.59
N THR A 110 -10.91 -6.62 -5.10
CA THR A 110 -10.24 -5.30 -5.16
C THR A 110 -9.22 -5.20 -4.03
N ASP A 111 -8.03 -4.68 -4.35
CA ASP A 111 -6.98 -4.45 -3.36
C ASP A 111 -7.51 -3.58 -2.20
N LEU A 112 -7.18 -3.96 -0.97
CA LEU A 112 -7.55 -3.29 0.27
C LEU A 112 -6.38 -2.48 0.81
N ILE A 113 -6.70 -1.49 1.65
CA ILE A 113 -5.70 -0.62 2.29
C ILE A 113 -5.99 -0.56 3.79
N LYS A 114 -5.02 -0.94 4.62
CA LYS A 114 -5.09 -0.89 6.08
C LYS A 114 -3.70 -0.60 6.66
N ARG A 115 -3.67 -0.32 7.95
CA ARG A 115 -2.43 -0.16 8.71
C ARG A 115 -1.96 -1.48 9.29
N VAL A 116 -0.67 -1.76 9.21
CA VAL A 116 -0.02 -2.91 9.84
C VAL A 116 0.06 -2.66 11.34
N MET A 117 -0.64 -3.42 12.15
CA MET A 117 -0.69 -3.24 13.61
C MET A 117 0.20 -4.20 14.37
N ALA A 118 0.35 -5.41 13.87
CA ALA A 118 1.26 -6.40 14.44
C ALA A 118 1.81 -7.32 13.35
N GLY A 119 3.01 -7.80 13.54
CA GLY A 119 3.68 -8.76 12.67
C GLY A 119 4.14 -10.00 13.42
N PRO A 120 4.85 -10.92 12.73
CA PRO A 120 5.28 -12.19 13.30
C PRO A 120 5.97 -12.05 14.66
N GLY A 121 5.50 -12.80 15.64
CA GLY A 121 6.04 -12.82 17.00
C GLY A 121 5.55 -11.72 17.95
N ASP A 122 4.81 -10.72 17.45
CA ASP A 122 4.17 -9.71 18.29
C ASP A 122 2.98 -10.29 19.06
N THR A 123 2.72 -9.75 20.26
CA THR A 123 1.41 -9.87 20.92
C THR A 123 0.58 -8.64 20.56
N LEU A 124 -0.72 -8.80 20.34
CA LEU A 124 -1.66 -7.70 20.14
C LEU A 124 -2.88 -7.88 21.03
N ARG A 125 -3.25 -6.80 21.70
CA ARG A 125 -4.49 -6.72 22.47
C ARG A 125 -5.11 -5.34 22.31
N ILE A 126 -6.42 -5.29 22.13
CA ILE A 126 -7.24 -4.09 22.28
C ILE A 126 -8.04 -4.23 23.56
N HIS A 127 -7.94 -3.25 24.46
CA HIS A 127 -8.65 -3.25 25.73
C HIS A 127 -8.98 -1.82 26.16
N ASP A 128 -10.22 -1.59 26.56
CA ASP A 128 -10.74 -0.27 26.92
C ASP A 128 -10.45 0.81 25.84
N GLY A 129 -10.57 0.42 24.55
CA GLY A 129 -10.32 1.31 23.43
C GLY A 129 -8.85 1.69 23.22
N ILE A 130 -7.91 0.97 23.83
CA ILE A 130 -6.47 1.18 23.70
C ILE A 130 -5.83 -0.06 23.07
N VAL A 131 -4.98 0.15 22.06
CA VAL A 131 -4.21 -0.92 21.44
C VAL A 131 -2.89 -1.11 22.20
N TYR A 132 -2.63 -2.34 22.62
CA TYR A 132 -1.38 -2.76 23.23
C TYR A 132 -0.65 -3.71 22.30
N ARG A 133 0.62 -3.42 22.01
CA ARG A 133 1.52 -4.33 21.31
C ARG A 133 2.72 -4.65 22.18
N ASN A 134 3.02 -5.93 22.34
CA ASN A 134 4.11 -6.41 23.22
C ASN A 134 4.02 -5.83 24.63
N GLY A 135 2.78 -5.70 25.16
CA GLY A 135 2.49 -5.16 26.47
C GLY A 135 2.58 -3.63 26.61
N GLN A 136 2.90 -2.92 25.54
CA GLN A 136 3.00 -1.45 25.53
C GLN A 136 1.80 -0.83 24.81
N ALA A 137 1.16 0.16 25.44
CA ALA A 137 0.11 0.94 24.81
C ALA A 137 0.66 1.75 23.62
N LEU A 138 -0.01 1.67 22.48
CA LEU A 138 0.37 2.43 21.30
C LEU A 138 -0.19 3.85 21.38
N SER A 139 0.61 4.82 20.94
CA SER A 139 0.13 6.18 20.68
C SER A 139 -0.40 6.24 19.25
N GLU A 140 -1.70 6.48 19.10
CA GLU A 140 -2.39 6.41 17.81
C GLU A 140 -3.11 7.72 17.47
N PRO A 141 -2.37 8.82 17.23
CA PRO A 141 -2.97 10.13 16.93
C PRO A 141 -3.70 10.17 15.58
N TYR A 142 -3.58 9.11 14.79
CA TYR A 142 -4.14 8.99 13.45
C TYR A 142 -5.53 8.31 13.44
N ILE A 143 -6.01 7.72 14.54
CA ILE A 143 -7.31 7.06 14.54
C ILE A 143 -8.45 8.08 14.61
N LYS A 144 -9.56 7.78 13.93
CA LYS A 144 -10.79 8.60 13.94
C LYS A 144 -11.48 8.54 15.30
N GLN A 145 -11.54 7.36 15.88
CA GLN A 145 -12.14 7.09 17.19
C GLN A 145 -11.51 5.82 17.79
N ARG A 146 -11.60 5.68 19.11
CA ARG A 146 -11.12 4.48 19.78
C ARG A 146 -11.97 3.27 19.38
N PRO A 147 -11.38 2.07 19.25
CA PRO A 147 -12.15 0.87 19.03
C PRO A 147 -13.14 0.62 20.18
N ASP A 148 -14.36 0.25 19.84
CA ASP A 148 -15.46 -0.09 20.76
C ASP A 148 -15.59 -1.59 20.96
N TYR A 149 -14.59 -2.36 20.54
CA TYR A 149 -14.47 -3.81 20.67
C TYR A 149 -13.19 -4.19 21.40
N GLU A 150 -13.21 -5.36 22.06
CA GLU A 150 -12.03 -6.01 22.62
C GLU A 150 -11.43 -6.97 21.59
N LEU A 151 -10.11 -7.02 21.47
CA LEU A 151 -9.41 -7.97 20.61
C LEU A 151 -8.18 -8.50 21.31
N VAL A 152 -7.92 -9.80 21.19
CA VAL A 152 -6.68 -10.42 21.66
C VAL A 152 -6.27 -11.58 20.76
N VAL A 153 -4.98 -11.70 20.50
CA VAL A 153 -4.39 -12.92 19.94
C VAL A 153 -4.19 -13.90 21.10
N LYS A 154 -4.89 -15.01 21.07
CA LYS A 154 -4.87 -16.01 22.14
C LYS A 154 -5.32 -17.37 21.63
N ASP A 155 -4.72 -18.45 22.20
CA ASP A 155 -5.10 -19.84 21.92
C ASP A 155 -5.09 -20.19 20.41
N ASP A 156 -4.09 -19.69 19.68
CA ASP A 156 -3.89 -19.86 18.23
C ASP A 156 -4.98 -19.20 17.37
N ASP A 157 -5.63 -18.13 17.86
CA ASP A 157 -6.69 -17.41 17.14
C ASP A 157 -6.69 -15.91 17.47
N ILE A 158 -7.57 -15.18 16.76
CA ILE A 158 -8.02 -13.84 17.14
C ILE A 158 -9.36 -14.00 17.86
N VAL A 159 -9.42 -13.50 19.07
CA VAL A 159 -10.65 -13.47 19.88
C VAL A 159 -11.14 -12.04 19.95
N VAL A 160 -12.38 -11.81 19.51
CA VAL A 160 -13.05 -10.50 19.54
C VAL A 160 -14.25 -10.57 20.48
N ASP A 161 -14.32 -9.65 21.45
CA ASP A 161 -15.37 -9.60 22.48
C ASP A 161 -15.56 -10.95 23.22
N GLY A 162 -14.46 -11.67 23.44
CA GLY A 162 -14.43 -12.97 24.07
C GLY A 162 -14.82 -14.15 23.18
N ILE A 163 -15.09 -13.92 21.89
CA ILE A 163 -15.52 -14.95 20.93
C ILE A 163 -14.39 -15.13 19.87
N PRO A 164 -13.87 -16.36 19.67
CA PRO A 164 -12.96 -16.67 18.58
C PRO A 164 -13.61 -16.39 17.22
N LEU A 165 -12.81 -15.95 16.24
CA LEU A 165 -13.33 -15.72 14.90
C LEU A 165 -13.78 -17.04 14.25
N ASP A 166 -14.86 -16.96 13.48
CA ASP A 166 -15.38 -18.10 12.72
C ASP A 166 -14.40 -18.51 11.60
N PRO A 167 -13.78 -19.70 11.64
CA PRO A 167 -12.79 -20.14 10.67
C PRO A 167 -13.36 -20.32 9.24
N THR A 168 -14.68 -20.29 9.08
CA THR A 168 -15.33 -20.33 7.76
C THR A 168 -15.40 -18.94 7.11
N ARG A 169 -15.17 -17.88 7.88
CA ARG A 169 -15.29 -16.47 7.47
C ARG A 169 -14.02 -15.65 7.76
N ALA A 170 -13.05 -16.25 8.43
CA ALA A 170 -11.80 -15.61 8.80
C ALA A 170 -10.59 -16.47 8.44
N VAL A 171 -9.45 -15.84 8.26
CA VAL A 171 -8.18 -16.52 8.04
C VAL A 171 -7.61 -16.95 9.38
N VAL A 172 -7.60 -18.24 9.61
CA VAL A 172 -6.91 -18.88 10.74
C VAL A 172 -5.63 -19.54 10.21
N PRO A 173 -4.44 -19.10 10.67
CA PRO A 173 -3.18 -19.67 10.22
C PRO A 173 -3.06 -21.17 10.58
N PRO A 174 -2.34 -21.97 9.77
CA PRO A 174 -2.09 -23.37 10.11
C PRO A 174 -1.27 -23.49 11.39
N LYS A 175 -1.50 -24.53 12.18
CA LYS A 175 -0.79 -24.76 13.47
C LYS A 175 0.74 -24.71 13.34
N SER A 176 1.30 -25.10 12.19
CA SER A 176 2.74 -25.05 11.92
C SER A 176 3.31 -23.62 11.85
N ALA A 177 2.48 -22.60 11.65
CA ALA A 177 2.90 -21.20 11.63
C ALA A 177 3.04 -20.60 13.03
N TRP A 178 2.41 -21.19 14.04
CA TRP A 178 2.41 -20.70 15.41
C TRP A 178 3.69 -21.08 16.16
N GLN A 179 4.36 -20.05 16.69
CA GLN A 179 5.53 -20.23 17.57
C GLN A 179 5.12 -20.18 19.05
N ALA A 180 4.02 -19.49 19.34
CA ALA A 180 3.38 -19.41 20.64
C ALA A 180 1.90 -19.03 20.46
N PRO A 181 0.98 -19.53 21.32
CA PRO A 181 -0.47 -19.40 21.12
C PRO A 181 -1.03 -17.98 21.30
N ASP A 182 -0.25 -17.07 21.90
CA ASP A 182 -0.62 -15.67 22.16
C ASP A 182 0.11 -14.67 21.27
N ARG A 183 0.80 -15.15 20.21
CA ARG A 183 1.60 -14.32 19.33
C ARG A 183 1.15 -14.45 17.88
N VAL A 184 1.29 -13.36 17.13
CA VAL A 184 1.06 -13.37 15.68
C VAL A 184 1.95 -14.42 15.03
N PRO A 185 1.39 -15.36 14.25
CA PRO A 185 2.12 -16.46 13.64
C PRO A 185 3.17 -16.02 12.64
N ALA A 186 4.15 -16.87 12.38
CA ALA A 186 5.18 -16.63 11.36
C ALA A 186 4.56 -16.44 9.98
N GLY A 187 4.93 -15.34 9.29
CA GLY A 187 4.42 -14.99 7.97
C GLY A 187 3.03 -14.37 7.94
N TYR A 188 2.46 -14.02 9.10
CA TYR A 188 1.14 -13.40 9.21
C TYR A 188 1.18 -12.05 9.90
N TYR A 189 0.16 -11.23 9.65
CA TYR A 189 0.05 -9.86 10.14
C TYR A 189 -1.38 -9.56 10.58
N ILE A 190 -1.53 -8.59 11.48
CA ILE A 190 -2.82 -8.01 11.88
C ILE A 190 -2.90 -6.61 11.26
N MET A 191 -4.00 -6.38 10.55
CA MET A 191 -4.28 -5.18 9.80
C MET A 191 -5.51 -4.49 10.38
N LEU A 192 -5.42 -3.20 10.73
CA LEU A 192 -6.59 -2.43 11.17
C LEU A 192 -6.75 -1.16 10.33
N GLY A 193 -8.00 -0.74 10.15
CA GLY A 193 -8.31 0.57 9.62
C GLY A 193 -8.09 1.66 10.66
N ASP A 194 -7.79 2.89 10.23
CA ASP A 194 -7.69 4.03 11.13
C ASP A 194 -9.06 4.53 11.60
N ASN A 195 -10.14 4.19 10.86
CA ASN A 195 -11.54 4.30 11.27
C ASN A 195 -11.99 2.99 11.93
N ARG A 196 -11.54 2.75 13.17
CA ARG A 196 -11.61 1.49 13.90
C ARG A 196 -12.95 0.78 13.88
N ASN A 197 -14.05 1.53 14.08
CA ASN A 197 -15.39 0.99 14.21
C ASN A 197 -16.18 0.97 12.90
N ASP A 198 -15.55 1.40 11.77
CA ASP A 198 -16.14 1.39 10.42
C ASP A 198 -15.10 0.87 9.40
N SER A 199 -14.55 -0.29 9.68
CA SER A 199 -13.50 -0.90 8.88
C SER A 199 -13.64 -2.42 8.84
N ASP A 200 -13.79 -2.97 7.64
CA ASP A 200 -13.64 -4.41 7.44
C ASP A 200 -12.15 -4.75 7.44
N ASP A 201 -11.64 -5.24 8.59
CA ASP A 201 -10.25 -5.54 8.82
C ASP A 201 -10.02 -6.79 9.68
N SER A 202 -8.85 -6.98 10.26
CA SER A 202 -8.49 -8.20 10.98
C SER A 202 -9.39 -8.56 12.15
N HIS A 203 -10.13 -7.59 12.72
CA HIS A 203 -11.10 -7.90 13.78
C HIS A 203 -12.31 -8.69 13.25
N LEU A 204 -12.54 -8.72 11.94
CA LEU A 204 -13.62 -9.48 11.29
C LEU A 204 -13.12 -10.68 10.49
N TRP A 205 -12.00 -10.53 9.76
CA TRP A 205 -11.53 -11.55 8.82
C TRP A 205 -10.18 -12.20 9.19
N GLY A 206 -9.62 -11.87 10.37
CA GLY A 206 -8.47 -12.58 10.92
C GLY A 206 -7.12 -12.10 10.40
N PHE A 207 -6.22 -13.01 10.12
CA PHE A 207 -4.84 -12.72 9.76
C PHE A 207 -4.64 -12.48 8.26
N LEU A 208 -3.67 -11.62 7.92
CA LEU A 208 -3.20 -11.42 6.55
C LEU A 208 -1.87 -12.16 6.34
N SER A 209 -1.80 -13.01 5.32
CA SER A 209 -0.54 -13.65 4.95
C SER A 209 0.41 -12.67 4.26
N GLN A 210 1.72 -12.83 4.47
CA GLN A 210 2.77 -11.97 3.91
C GLN A 210 2.77 -11.91 2.38
N ASP A 211 2.40 -12.96 1.70
CA ASP A 211 2.35 -13.04 0.23
C ASP A 211 1.22 -12.22 -0.40
N GLN A 212 0.27 -11.73 0.42
CA GLN A 212 -0.83 -10.91 -0.05
C GLN A 212 -0.50 -9.42 -0.13
N PHE A 213 0.61 -8.98 0.48
CA PHE A 213 1.03 -7.58 0.42
C PHE A 213 1.42 -7.20 -1.01
N VAL A 214 0.90 -6.05 -1.47
CA VAL A 214 1.14 -5.49 -2.81
C VAL A 214 2.14 -4.35 -2.74
N GLY A 215 1.97 -3.40 -1.82
CA GLY A 215 2.84 -2.24 -1.74
C GLY A 215 2.64 -1.39 -0.48
N HIS A 216 3.66 -0.63 -0.14
CA HIS A 216 3.64 0.37 0.94
C HIS A 216 3.09 1.69 0.42
N ALA A 217 1.93 2.12 0.93
CA ALA A 217 1.37 3.44 0.63
C ALA A 217 2.19 4.53 1.34
N PHE A 218 2.73 5.48 0.59
CA PHE A 218 3.66 6.46 1.17
C PHE A 218 3.31 7.91 0.85
N PHE A 219 2.45 8.19 -0.14
CA PHE A 219 2.17 9.55 -0.58
C PHE A 219 0.77 9.69 -1.16
N VAL A 220 0.00 10.67 -0.68
CA VAL A 220 -1.26 11.12 -1.29
C VAL A 220 -0.92 12.28 -2.24
N PHE A 221 -1.24 12.14 -3.51
CA PHE A 221 -0.94 13.18 -4.51
C PHE A 221 -2.18 13.87 -5.07
N TRP A 222 -3.36 13.38 -4.81
CA TRP A 222 -4.63 13.97 -5.20
C TRP A 222 -5.71 13.71 -4.14
N PRO A 223 -6.61 14.67 -3.88
CA PRO A 223 -6.69 16.02 -4.44
C PRO A 223 -5.57 16.94 -3.94
N LEU A 224 -5.29 18.03 -4.65
CA LEU A 224 -4.14 18.91 -4.39
C LEU A 224 -4.10 19.51 -2.96
N ASN A 225 -5.26 19.72 -2.34
CA ASN A 225 -5.39 20.20 -0.97
C ASN A 225 -5.09 19.13 0.10
N ARG A 226 -4.89 17.87 -0.31
CA ARG A 226 -4.58 16.74 0.58
C ARG A 226 -3.20 16.11 0.30
N ILE A 227 -2.37 16.76 -0.50
CA ILE A 227 -1.00 16.28 -0.76
C ILE A 227 -0.25 16.12 0.55
N ALA A 228 0.15 14.88 0.86
CA ALA A 228 0.83 14.55 2.10
C ALA A 228 1.69 13.28 1.98
N LEU A 229 2.76 13.21 2.76
CA LEU A 229 3.48 11.97 3.03
C LEU A 229 2.74 11.18 4.10
N LEU A 230 2.51 9.90 3.84
CA LEU A 230 1.92 8.95 4.79
C LEU A 230 2.99 8.41 5.74
N ARG A 231 2.66 8.39 7.04
CA ARG A 231 3.55 7.91 8.11
C ARG A 231 2.89 6.81 8.93
#